data_6d8d3474357941765ad00157b84fb3f3
#
_entry.id   6d8d3474357941765ad00157b84fb3f3
#
_cell.length_a   1.000
_cell.length_b   1.000
_cell.length_c   1.000
_cell.angle_alpha   90.00
_cell.angle_beta   90.00
_cell.angle_gamma   90.00
#
_symmetry.space_group_name_H-M   'P 1'
#
loop_
_entity.id
_entity.type
_entity.pdbx_description
1 polymer ?
#
loop_
_entity_poly.entity_id
_entity_poly.type
_entity_poly.pdbx_seq_one_letter_code
_entity_poly.pdbx_strand_id
1 'polypeptide(L)'
;MLGGNLLKEERVTTGIETIRQIEAIRADICFLGMCSLHPEVGITVGNREEAYVTQAMIGASTKVVGLISLGKMGTSLPYLVGPASRLTRLITDAFDEDVLNPYGSQGIEVTST
;
A
#
# COMPACT_ATOMS: atom_id res chain seq x y z
N MET A 1 16.41 -3.90 -0.83
CA MET A 1 15.03 -4.34 -0.95
C MET A 1 14.85 -5.27 -2.12
N LEU A 2 14.31 -6.43 -1.87
CA LEU A 2 14.21 -7.50 -2.86
C LEU A 2 13.45 -7.11 -4.12
N GLY A 3 12.20 -6.76 -3.97
CA GLY A 3 11.35 -6.48 -5.13
C GLY A 3 11.78 -5.26 -5.93
N GLY A 4 12.24 -4.21 -5.25
CA GLY A 4 12.63 -2.98 -5.90
C GLY A 4 13.82 -3.13 -6.83
N ASN A 5 14.83 -3.86 -6.40
CA ASN A 5 16.00 -4.11 -7.23
C ASN A 5 15.67 -4.96 -8.44
N LEU A 6 14.91 -6.01 -8.26
CA LEU A 6 14.52 -6.88 -9.35
C LEU A 6 13.70 -6.13 -10.39
N LEU A 7 12.74 -5.34 -9.97
CA LEU A 7 11.92 -4.56 -10.90
C LEU A 7 12.73 -3.55 -11.68
N LYS A 8 13.73 -2.95 -11.06
CA LYS A 8 14.57 -1.96 -11.72
C LYS A 8 15.45 -2.59 -12.79
N GLU A 9 16.03 -3.75 -12.53
CA GLU A 9 16.99 -4.38 -13.41
C GLU A 9 16.35 -5.24 -14.52
N GLU A 10 15.28 -5.92 -14.19
CA GLU A 10 14.68 -6.91 -15.08
C GLU A 10 13.17 -6.79 -15.16
N ARG A 11 12.66 -5.57 -15.28
CA ARG A 11 11.22 -5.34 -15.21
C ARG A 11 10.39 -6.13 -16.20
N VAL A 12 10.96 -6.49 -17.36
CA VAL A 12 10.22 -7.19 -18.40
C VAL A 12 9.96 -8.64 -18.04
N THR A 13 10.88 -9.26 -17.30
CA THR A 13 10.83 -10.70 -17.04
C THR A 13 10.51 -11.04 -15.61
N THR A 14 10.50 -10.07 -14.68
CA THR A 14 10.53 -10.33 -13.26
C THR A 14 9.22 -10.10 -12.52
N GLY A 15 8.18 -9.58 -13.18
CA GLY A 15 6.92 -9.33 -12.50
C GLY A 15 6.38 -10.56 -11.79
N ILE A 16 6.22 -11.67 -12.53
CA ILE A 16 5.70 -12.93 -11.98
C ILE A 16 6.67 -13.53 -10.98
N GLU A 17 7.96 -13.52 -11.29
CA GLU A 17 8.98 -14.07 -10.39
C GLU A 17 9.05 -13.31 -9.08
N THR A 18 8.99 -11.98 -9.14
CA THR A 18 8.98 -11.14 -7.95
C THR A 18 7.77 -11.46 -7.07
N ILE A 19 6.60 -11.61 -7.69
CA ILE A 19 5.37 -11.96 -6.97
C ILE A 19 5.52 -13.32 -6.30
N ARG A 20 6.06 -14.31 -7.01
CA ARG A 20 6.27 -15.64 -6.42
C ARG A 20 7.24 -15.62 -5.26
N GLN A 21 8.29 -14.84 -5.35
CA GLN A 21 9.24 -14.68 -4.26
C GLN A 21 8.58 -14.06 -3.03
N ILE A 22 7.76 -13.04 -3.25
CA ILE A 22 7.03 -12.37 -2.16
C ILE A 22 6.02 -13.33 -1.53
N GLU A 23 5.29 -14.08 -2.35
CA GLU A 23 4.28 -15.03 -1.85
C GLU A 23 4.91 -16.16 -1.04
N ALA A 24 6.18 -16.47 -1.27
CA ALA A 24 6.90 -17.49 -0.50
C ALA A 24 7.37 -16.98 0.86
N ILE A 25 7.27 -15.67 1.12
CA ILE A 25 7.72 -15.05 2.36
C ILE A 25 6.52 -14.83 3.28
N ARG A 26 6.73 -14.98 4.58
CA ARG A 26 5.78 -14.56 5.60
C ARG A 26 6.42 -13.44 6.39
N ALA A 27 5.77 -12.29 6.40
CA ALA A 27 6.25 -11.11 7.12
C ALA A 27 5.28 -10.76 8.24
N ASP A 28 5.80 -10.27 9.35
CA ASP A 28 4.96 -9.79 10.44
C ASP A 28 4.36 -8.43 10.09
N ILE A 29 5.15 -7.55 9.51
CA ILE A 29 4.74 -6.19 9.16
C ILE A 29 5.27 -5.84 7.78
N CYS A 30 4.39 -5.23 6.98
CA CYS A 30 4.75 -4.61 5.71
C CYS A 30 4.60 -3.11 5.86
N PHE A 31 5.65 -2.36 5.57
CA PHE A 31 5.57 -0.90 5.49
C PHE A 31 5.39 -0.49 4.04
N LEU A 32 4.31 0.19 3.76
CA LEU A 32 3.90 0.52 2.41
C LEU A 32 3.86 2.03 2.21
N GLY A 33 4.86 2.58 1.51
CA GLY A 33 4.84 3.97 1.09
C GLY A 33 3.84 4.17 -0.03
N MET A 34 2.91 5.10 0.13
CA MET A 34 1.83 5.29 -0.83
C MET A 34 1.83 6.70 -1.41
N CYS A 35 1.49 6.79 -2.70
CA CYS A 35 1.33 8.07 -3.40
C CYS A 35 -0.13 8.47 -3.53
N SER A 36 -1.06 7.58 -3.21
CA SER A 36 -2.49 7.86 -3.26
C SER A 36 -3.23 6.91 -2.31
N LEU A 37 -4.33 7.39 -1.78
CA LEU A 37 -5.22 6.59 -0.95
C LEU A 37 -6.58 7.30 -0.92
N HIS A 38 -7.64 6.55 -1.11
CA HIS A 38 -9.00 7.09 -1.08
C HIS A 38 -9.86 6.21 -0.16
N PRO A 39 -10.68 6.81 0.71
CA PRO A 39 -11.44 6.01 1.68
C PRO A 39 -12.46 5.07 1.04
N GLU A 40 -12.98 5.42 -0.11
CA GLU A 40 -13.95 4.58 -0.81
C GLU A 40 -13.32 3.75 -1.92
N VAL A 41 -12.46 4.35 -2.73
CA VAL A 41 -11.80 3.65 -3.83
C VAL A 41 -10.78 2.64 -3.31
N GLY A 42 -9.98 3.02 -2.32
CA GLY A 42 -9.00 2.15 -1.71
C GLY A 42 -7.56 2.53 -2.04
N ILE A 43 -6.70 1.52 -2.02
CA ILE A 43 -5.27 1.65 -2.31
C ILE A 43 -5.09 1.53 -3.82
N THR A 44 -4.48 2.54 -4.44
CA THR A 44 -4.27 2.56 -5.89
C THR A 44 -2.83 2.91 -6.22
N VAL A 45 -2.39 2.50 -7.40
CA VAL A 45 -1.03 2.73 -7.89
C VAL A 45 -1.06 3.12 -9.36
N GLY A 46 0.10 3.57 -9.88
CA GLY A 46 0.19 4.13 -11.21
C GLY A 46 0.29 3.15 -12.36
N ASN A 47 0.64 1.87 -12.09
CA ASN A 47 0.72 0.88 -13.14
C ASN A 47 0.31 -0.51 -12.66
N ARG A 48 -0.02 -1.36 -13.61
CA ARG A 48 -0.58 -2.69 -13.31
C ARG A 48 0.40 -3.61 -12.60
N GLU A 49 1.65 -3.61 -13.03
CA GLU A 49 2.66 -4.46 -12.42
C GLU A 49 2.87 -4.10 -10.95
N GLU A 50 2.93 -2.81 -10.65
CA GLU A 50 3.03 -2.32 -9.29
C GLU A 50 1.84 -2.75 -8.44
N ALA A 51 0.64 -2.78 -9.04
CA ALA A 51 -0.56 -3.24 -8.32
C ALA A 51 -0.43 -4.71 -7.92
N TYR A 52 0.04 -5.55 -8.81
CA TYR A 52 0.22 -6.97 -8.51
C TYR A 52 1.27 -7.21 -7.44
N VAL A 53 2.40 -6.51 -7.51
CA VAL A 53 3.47 -6.62 -6.51
C VAL A 53 2.96 -6.15 -5.15
N THR A 54 2.27 -5.03 -5.12
CA THR A 54 1.73 -4.49 -3.86
C THR A 54 0.69 -5.44 -3.24
N GLN A 55 -0.18 -6.02 -4.07
CA GLN A 55 -1.14 -7.03 -3.59
C GLN A 55 -0.42 -8.22 -2.96
N ALA A 56 0.66 -8.69 -3.58
CA ALA A 56 1.43 -9.81 -3.06
C ALA A 56 2.09 -9.47 -1.73
N MET A 57 2.62 -8.26 -1.60
CA MET A 57 3.24 -7.81 -0.34
C MET A 57 2.21 -7.75 0.80
N ILE A 58 1.04 -7.20 0.52
CA ILE A 58 -0.03 -7.13 1.51
C ILE A 58 -0.47 -8.54 1.91
N GLY A 59 -0.65 -9.42 0.94
CA GLY A 59 -1.08 -10.79 1.19
C GLY A 59 -0.07 -11.62 1.98
N ALA A 60 1.22 -11.31 1.87
CA ALA A 60 2.29 -12.02 2.57
C ALA A 60 2.50 -11.55 4.00
N SER A 61 1.82 -10.49 4.43
CA SER A 61 2.09 -9.83 5.70
C SER A 61 0.93 -9.94 6.66
N THR A 62 1.24 -10.09 7.96
CA THR A 62 0.23 -10.12 9.01
C THR A 62 -0.36 -8.74 9.24
N LYS A 63 0.49 -7.71 9.24
CA LYS A 63 0.08 -6.32 9.43
C LYS A 63 0.61 -5.47 8.30
N VAL A 64 -0.18 -4.49 7.88
CA VAL A 64 0.21 -3.57 6.82
C VAL A 64 0.12 -2.14 7.36
N VAL A 65 1.25 -1.46 7.36
CA VAL A 65 1.36 -0.08 7.81
C VAL A 65 1.58 0.83 6.61
N GLY A 66 0.60 1.67 6.32
CA GLY A 66 0.68 2.62 5.22
C GLY A 66 1.34 3.92 5.66
N LEU A 67 2.21 4.45 4.80
CA LEU A 67 2.90 5.71 5.01
C LEU A 67 2.51 6.64 3.87
N ILE A 68 1.83 7.73 4.19
CA ILE A 68 1.35 8.67 3.16
C ILE A 68 1.29 10.09 3.72
N SER A 69 1.62 11.08 2.89
CA SER A 69 1.44 12.46 3.29
C SER A 69 -0.04 12.84 3.24
N LEU A 70 -0.45 13.71 4.14
CA LEU A 70 -1.86 14.13 4.25
C LEU A 70 -2.38 14.70 2.91
N GLY A 71 -1.55 15.43 2.19
CA GLY A 71 -1.94 16.01 0.90
C GLY A 71 -2.24 15.01 -0.20
N LYS A 72 -1.86 13.75 -0.03
CA LYS A 72 -2.14 12.68 -0.99
C LYS A 72 -3.39 11.89 -0.65
N MET A 73 -3.98 12.13 0.51
CA MET A 73 -5.21 11.46 0.90
C MET A 73 -6.40 11.99 0.13
N GLY A 74 -7.34 11.10 -0.19
CA GLY A 74 -8.47 11.44 -1.03
C GLY A 74 -8.17 11.41 -2.51
N THR A 75 -6.99 10.93 -2.90
CA THR A 75 -6.60 10.81 -4.30
C THR A 75 -6.62 9.36 -4.75
N SER A 76 -6.75 9.15 -6.06
CA SER A 76 -6.71 7.81 -6.63
C SER A 76 -5.93 7.79 -7.92
N LEU A 77 -5.30 6.64 -8.20
CA LEU A 77 -4.56 6.36 -9.42
C LEU A 77 -5.27 5.24 -10.19
N PRO A 78 -4.90 4.98 -11.45
CA PRO A 78 -5.69 4.09 -12.29
C PRO A 78 -5.81 2.64 -11.85
N TYR A 79 -4.84 2.09 -11.14
CA TYR A 79 -4.82 0.65 -10.86
C TYR A 79 -5.10 0.36 -9.39
N LEU A 80 -6.17 -0.39 -9.14
CA LEU A 80 -6.59 -0.73 -7.80
C LEU A 80 -5.77 -1.89 -7.23
N VAL A 81 -5.31 -1.70 -6.02
CA VAL A 81 -4.64 -2.75 -5.23
C VAL A 81 -5.66 -3.48 -4.35
N GLY A 82 -6.46 -2.73 -3.61
CA GLY A 82 -7.47 -3.30 -2.73
C GLY A 82 -8.12 -2.23 -1.86
N PRO A 83 -9.05 -2.62 -0.99
CA PRO A 83 -9.72 -1.64 -0.15
C PRO A 83 -8.78 -1.04 0.88
N ALA A 84 -9.07 0.19 1.32
CA ALA A 84 -8.28 0.87 2.33
C ALA A 84 -8.23 0.07 3.64
N SER A 85 -9.27 -0.69 3.94
CA SER A 85 -9.37 -1.50 5.15
C SER A 85 -8.35 -2.63 5.24
N ARG A 86 -7.59 -2.91 4.16
CA ARG A 86 -6.45 -3.82 4.22
C ARG A 86 -5.32 -3.28 5.07
N LEU A 87 -5.28 -1.97 5.28
CA LEU A 87 -4.29 -1.35 6.15
C LEU A 87 -4.64 -1.61 7.61
N THR A 88 -3.65 -2.03 8.38
CA THR A 88 -3.79 -2.16 9.84
C THR A 88 -3.60 -0.80 10.50
N ARG A 89 -2.64 -0.04 10.02
CA ARG A 89 -2.30 1.28 10.54
C ARG A 89 -1.94 2.21 9.39
N LEU A 90 -2.24 3.49 9.59
CA LEU A 90 -1.91 4.54 8.63
C LEU A 90 -1.13 5.62 9.37
N ILE A 91 0.05 5.94 8.85
CA ILE A 91 0.90 6.99 9.42
C ILE A 91 1.00 8.13 8.42
N THR A 92 0.69 9.33 8.86
CA THR A 92 0.72 10.52 8.03
C THR A 92 1.53 11.64 8.69
N ASP A 93 1.90 12.65 7.91
CA ASP A 93 2.77 13.74 8.35
C ASP A 93 2.02 14.91 9.01
N ALA A 94 0.70 14.92 8.98
CA ALA A 94 -0.10 15.97 9.58
C ALA A 94 -1.45 15.42 9.98
N PHE A 95 -2.14 16.13 10.87
CA PHE A 95 -3.46 15.74 11.35
C PHE A 95 -4.55 16.63 10.78
N ASP A 96 -5.60 16.03 10.24
CA ASP A 96 -6.83 16.70 9.84
C ASP A 96 -7.98 15.73 10.07
N GLU A 97 -8.81 16.02 11.06
CA GLU A 97 -9.88 15.13 11.47
C GLU A 97 -10.84 14.78 10.33
N ASP A 98 -11.21 15.77 9.53
CA ASP A 98 -12.16 15.55 8.44
C ASP A 98 -11.59 14.61 7.37
N VAL A 99 -10.30 14.73 7.10
CA VAL A 99 -9.62 13.87 6.13
C VAL A 99 -9.41 12.46 6.69
N LEU A 100 -9.07 12.34 7.97
CA LEU A 100 -8.66 11.08 8.57
C LEU A 100 -9.82 10.24 9.10
N ASN A 101 -10.93 10.85 9.48
CA ASN A 101 -12.08 10.12 10.03
C ASN A 101 -12.58 8.97 9.15
N PRO A 102 -12.71 9.11 7.82
CA PRO A 102 -13.18 8.02 6.99
C PRO A 102 -12.32 6.76 7.06
N TYR A 103 -11.02 6.92 7.34
CA TYR A 103 -10.12 5.76 7.48
C TYR A 103 -10.27 5.13 8.86
N GLY A 104 -10.36 5.94 9.90
CA GLY A 104 -10.59 5.44 11.26
C GLY A 104 -11.88 4.65 11.39
N SER A 105 -12.94 5.08 10.71
CA SER A 105 -14.22 4.39 10.75
C SER A 105 -14.20 3.05 10.03
N GLN A 106 -13.18 2.77 9.23
CA GLN A 106 -12.98 1.46 8.60
C GLN A 106 -12.14 0.51 9.45
N GLY A 107 -11.82 0.90 10.68
CA GLY A 107 -11.01 0.09 11.58
C GLY A 107 -9.51 0.26 11.41
N ILE A 108 -9.08 1.28 10.66
CA ILE A 108 -7.67 1.57 10.47
C ILE A 108 -7.18 2.44 11.63
N GLU A 109 -6.10 2.03 12.27
CA GLU A 109 -5.48 2.83 13.32
C GLU A 109 -4.66 3.94 12.69
N VAL A 110 -5.03 5.21 12.93
CA VAL A 110 -4.41 6.36 12.30
C VAL A 110 -3.50 7.07 13.28
N THR A 111 -2.27 7.34 12.85
CA THR A 111 -1.27 8.06 13.64
C THR A 111 -0.71 9.19 12.80
N SER A 112 -0.60 10.39 13.37
CA SER A 112 0.07 11.52 12.71
C SER A 112 1.33 11.90 13.47
N THR A 113 2.32 12.40 12.74
CA THR A 113 3.57 12.87 13.35
C THR A 113 3.58 14.36 13.57
#